data_e376946fb533b75b38f188b2e24e511a
#
_entry.id   e376946fb533b75b38f188b2e24e511a
#
_cell.length_a   1.000
_cell.length_b   1.000
_cell.length_c   1.000
_cell.angle_alpha   90.00
_cell.angle_beta   90.00
_cell.angle_gamma   90.00
#
_symmetry.space_group_name_H-M   'P 1'
#
loop_
_entity.id
_entity.type
_entity.pdbx_description
1 polymer ?
#
loop_
_entity_poly.entity_id
_entity_poly.type
_entity_poly.pdbx_seq_one_letter_code
_entity_poly.pdbx_strand_id
1 'polypeptide(L)'
;MDKRTPRTFGIPNAQGSLGWALAVLSALQLMVVLDGTVVNLALVRIQVELGLNDNLRSWVVTSYALAYGGLLLLGGRLGDVFGRKRAFLTGVGLFTVASLACGLATTPGVLLAARVIQGIGAAVASPTAMALIVVTFPPGKPRNKAFSVFAMMTGLGSVLGLVIGGALTEASWRWIFLINVPIGAFILFAGAAVLTATPPHERLSLDVRGAILATSASTLLVFGLAEAGSGLSPTIVIALFAGALVLLWFFQTQRVATNPVLPLGMFRHRSRAAVFVCLILAGALLMAMTVQVALFVQEVLGYGPLRAGLAFIPFAFALGTGSAIASKLAESVAPRWIAAAGGLILVGGFIFGSGLDEHTRYWPDLLMPILVIGIGVGIVLIPLTLSVVAGARPQTVGPLTATSLVSQTLGGPLGLAAVMAAAEMKTRSILGPAFDSINREALTQEQKAAFGAGYTNSLLICAVLAAAIVLISITLVRFTPADIAEGKKAEKVAQSAPAAD
;
A
#
# COMPACT_ATOMS: atom_id res chain seq x y z
N MET A 1 23.68 -51.43 -15.18
CA MET A 1 23.85 -50.61 -13.98
C MET A 1 24.72 -49.41 -14.36
N ASP A 2 24.10 -48.36 -14.87
CA ASP A 2 24.82 -47.17 -15.29
C ASP A 2 24.43 -46.02 -14.34
N LYS A 3 25.36 -45.69 -13.42
CA LYS A 3 25.23 -44.62 -12.46
C LYS A 3 25.48 -43.29 -13.19
N ARG A 4 24.43 -42.67 -13.72
CA ARG A 4 24.53 -41.25 -14.18
C ARG A 4 24.60 -40.36 -12.95
N THR A 5 25.80 -39.90 -12.63
CA THR A 5 26.05 -38.76 -11.70
C THR A 5 25.30 -37.52 -12.20
N PRO A 6 24.59 -36.79 -11.32
CA PRO A 6 23.96 -35.54 -11.70
C PRO A 6 25.05 -34.52 -12.09
N ARG A 7 24.97 -34.00 -13.32
CA ARG A 7 25.82 -32.92 -13.80
C ARG A 7 25.55 -31.68 -12.94
N THR A 8 26.47 -31.37 -12.03
CA THR A 8 26.57 -30.08 -11.38
C THR A 8 26.92 -29.04 -12.47
N PHE A 9 25.92 -28.26 -12.88
CA PHE A 9 26.17 -27.05 -13.68
C PHE A 9 27.03 -26.13 -12.83
N GLY A 10 28.29 -25.97 -13.22
CA GLY A 10 29.21 -25.03 -12.61
C GLY A 10 28.69 -23.60 -12.74
N ILE A 11 28.36 -22.99 -11.60
CA ILE A 11 27.96 -21.57 -11.49
C ILE A 11 29.29 -20.78 -11.46
N PRO A 12 29.56 -19.95 -12.49
CA PRO A 12 30.71 -19.05 -12.42
C PRO A 12 30.42 -17.95 -11.38
N ASN A 13 31.23 -17.82 -10.36
CA ASN A 13 31.17 -16.76 -9.32
C ASN A 13 29.83 -16.66 -8.57
N ALA A 14 29.46 -17.68 -7.83
CA ALA A 14 28.18 -17.75 -7.10
C ALA A 14 27.94 -16.57 -6.13
N GLN A 15 28.97 -15.97 -5.55
CA GLN A 15 28.82 -14.83 -4.63
C GLN A 15 28.51 -13.51 -5.35
N GLY A 16 29.10 -13.26 -6.51
CA GLY A 16 28.84 -12.06 -7.31
C GLY A 16 27.41 -12.05 -7.89
N SER A 17 26.94 -13.19 -8.36
CA SER A 17 25.59 -13.33 -8.93
C SER A 17 24.47 -13.13 -7.87
N LEU A 18 24.67 -13.59 -6.64
CA LEU A 18 23.73 -13.39 -5.53
C LEU A 18 23.63 -11.92 -5.10
N GLY A 19 24.76 -11.17 -5.13
CA GLY A 19 24.75 -9.73 -4.85
C GLY A 19 23.92 -8.95 -5.87
N TRP A 20 24.09 -9.24 -7.15
CA TRP A 20 23.29 -8.62 -8.22
C TRP A 20 21.83 -9.04 -8.18
N ALA A 21 21.51 -10.30 -7.87
CA ALA A 21 20.14 -10.75 -7.68
C ALA A 21 19.46 -9.98 -6.53
N LEU A 22 20.18 -9.78 -5.41
CA LEU A 22 19.67 -8.97 -4.30
C LEU A 22 19.41 -7.52 -4.72
N ALA A 23 20.35 -6.90 -5.44
CA ALA A 23 20.21 -5.54 -5.93
C ALA A 23 18.97 -5.38 -6.84
N VAL A 24 18.76 -6.31 -7.79
CA VAL A 24 17.62 -6.32 -8.70
C VAL A 24 16.29 -6.43 -7.95
N LEU A 25 16.18 -7.40 -7.04
CA LEU A 25 14.93 -7.64 -6.29
C LEU A 25 14.63 -6.51 -5.31
N SER A 26 15.66 -5.96 -4.67
CA SER A 26 15.54 -4.82 -3.75
C SER A 26 15.24 -3.51 -4.49
N ALA A 27 15.78 -3.31 -5.69
CA ALA A 27 15.47 -2.15 -6.53
C ALA A 27 14.00 -2.12 -6.96
N LEU A 28 13.38 -3.29 -7.22
CA LEU A 28 11.94 -3.34 -7.47
C LEU A 28 11.16 -2.83 -6.26
N GLN A 29 11.47 -3.34 -5.07
CA GLN A 29 10.76 -2.93 -3.85
C GLN A 29 10.89 -1.42 -3.61
N LEU A 30 12.11 -0.89 -3.78
CA LEU A 30 12.34 0.54 -3.69
C LEU A 30 11.50 1.31 -4.72
N MET A 31 11.49 0.88 -5.98
CA MET A 31 10.76 1.51 -7.08
C MET A 31 9.25 1.54 -6.81
N VAL A 32 8.65 0.44 -6.38
CA VAL A 32 7.21 0.33 -6.10
C VAL A 32 6.81 1.22 -4.91
N VAL A 33 7.59 1.23 -3.84
CA VAL A 33 7.30 2.05 -2.65
C VAL A 33 7.52 3.54 -2.95
N LEU A 34 8.59 3.87 -3.65
CA LEU A 34 8.89 5.24 -4.07
C LEU A 34 7.74 5.79 -4.93
N ASP A 35 7.31 5.05 -5.96
CA ASP A 35 6.18 5.45 -6.82
C ASP A 35 4.89 5.72 -6.02
N GLY A 36 4.58 4.88 -5.04
CA GLY A 36 3.41 5.05 -4.17
C GLY A 36 3.48 6.29 -3.26
N THR A 37 4.67 6.80 -2.96
CA THR A 37 4.85 7.94 -2.03
C THR A 37 5.06 9.27 -2.73
N VAL A 38 5.83 9.31 -3.82
CA VAL A 38 6.17 10.56 -4.53
C VAL A 38 4.96 11.26 -5.13
N VAL A 39 3.96 10.48 -5.58
CA VAL A 39 2.76 11.00 -6.25
C VAL A 39 1.97 11.93 -5.34
N ASN A 40 1.92 11.66 -4.03
CA ASN A 40 1.17 12.47 -3.06
C ASN A 40 1.60 13.94 -3.03
N LEU A 41 2.90 14.21 -3.25
CA LEU A 41 3.45 15.56 -3.28
C LEU A 41 3.24 16.28 -4.62
N ALA A 42 3.00 15.53 -5.68
CA ALA A 42 2.79 16.06 -7.02
C ALA A 42 1.31 16.34 -7.35
N LEU A 43 0.37 15.85 -6.52
CA LEU A 43 -1.07 15.90 -6.80
C LEU A 43 -1.58 17.31 -7.14
N VAL A 44 -1.14 18.33 -6.40
CA VAL A 44 -1.56 19.71 -6.62
C VAL A 44 -1.10 20.20 -8.01
N ARG A 45 0.17 19.96 -8.37
CA ARG A 45 0.70 20.37 -9.68
C ARG A 45 0.10 19.59 -10.84
N ILE A 46 -0.14 18.28 -10.66
CA ILE A 46 -0.82 17.45 -11.65
C ILE A 46 -2.24 17.96 -11.88
N GLN A 47 -2.96 18.29 -10.80
CA GLN A 47 -4.31 18.84 -10.88
C GLN A 47 -4.37 20.10 -11.71
N VAL A 48 -3.50 21.05 -11.41
CA VAL A 48 -3.44 22.33 -12.09
C VAL A 48 -3.07 22.17 -13.58
N GLU A 49 -1.98 21.45 -13.87
CA GLU A 49 -1.46 21.34 -15.25
C GLU A 49 -2.37 20.53 -16.18
N LEU A 50 -3.02 19.49 -15.67
CA LEU A 50 -3.92 18.64 -16.46
C LEU A 50 -5.41 19.03 -16.33
N GLY A 51 -5.74 20.05 -15.53
CA GLY A 51 -7.13 20.49 -15.32
C GLY A 51 -8.01 19.44 -14.64
N LEU A 52 -7.47 18.71 -13.65
CA LEU A 52 -8.22 17.70 -12.91
C LEU A 52 -9.20 18.37 -11.92
N ASN A 53 -10.41 17.85 -11.84
CA ASN A 53 -11.27 18.12 -10.69
C ASN A 53 -10.80 17.35 -9.45
N ASP A 54 -11.33 17.64 -8.27
CA ASP A 54 -10.91 17.04 -7.01
C ASP A 54 -11.10 15.51 -6.98
N ASN A 55 -12.16 15.01 -7.61
CA ASN A 55 -12.40 13.59 -7.73
C ASN A 55 -11.33 12.92 -8.59
N LEU A 56 -11.05 13.42 -9.78
CA LEU A 56 -10.02 12.88 -10.67
C LEU A 56 -8.62 12.98 -10.05
N ARG A 57 -8.35 14.00 -9.23
CA ARG A 57 -7.10 14.11 -8.46
C ARG A 57 -6.89 12.90 -7.56
N SER A 58 -7.90 12.50 -6.80
CA SER A 58 -7.85 11.31 -5.93
C SER A 58 -7.59 10.05 -6.73
N TRP A 59 -8.15 9.94 -7.94
CA TRP A 59 -7.97 8.79 -8.81
C TRP A 59 -6.53 8.59 -9.30
N VAL A 60 -5.70 9.64 -9.32
CA VAL A 60 -4.28 9.49 -9.68
C VAL A 60 -3.55 8.52 -8.74
N VAL A 61 -3.88 8.54 -7.45
CA VAL A 61 -3.32 7.61 -6.44
C VAL A 61 -4.14 6.32 -6.38
N THR A 62 -5.45 6.46 -6.34
CA THR A 62 -6.40 5.37 -6.09
C THR A 62 -6.43 4.34 -7.21
N SER A 63 -6.36 4.75 -8.48
CA SER A 63 -6.39 3.83 -9.63
C SER A 63 -5.21 2.85 -9.63
N TYR A 64 -4.02 3.34 -9.31
CA TYR A 64 -2.84 2.49 -9.10
C TYR A 64 -3.05 1.52 -7.93
N ALA A 65 -3.47 2.04 -6.77
CA ALA A 65 -3.60 1.24 -5.56
C ALA A 65 -4.69 0.15 -5.68
N LEU A 66 -5.80 0.44 -6.38
CA LEU A 66 -6.86 -0.53 -6.67
C LEU A 66 -6.38 -1.64 -7.61
N ALA A 67 -5.71 -1.27 -8.71
CA ALA A 67 -5.17 -2.24 -9.65
C ALA A 67 -4.09 -3.11 -8.97
N TYR A 68 -3.19 -2.48 -8.21
CA TYR A 68 -2.15 -3.17 -7.46
C TYR A 68 -2.73 -4.12 -6.42
N GLY A 69 -3.58 -3.62 -5.51
CA GLY A 69 -4.13 -4.42 -4.41
C GLY A 69 -5.11 -5.49 -4.89
N GLY A 70 -5.99 -5.15 -5.85
CA GLY A 70 -7.00 -6.06 -6.38
C GLY A 70 -6.41 -7.25 -7.15
N LEU A 71 -5.29 -7.05 -7.83
CA LEU A 71 -4.63 -8.08 -8.64
C LEU A 71 -3.41 -8.73 -7.97
N LEU A 72 -3.03 -8.31 -6.76
CA LEU A 72 -1.82 -8.77 -6.08
C LEU A 72 -1.78 -10.31 -5.90
N LEU A 73 -2.91 -10.91 -5.49
CA LEU A 73 -3.01 -12.36 -5.29
C LEU A 73 -2.96 -13.12 -6.62
N LEU A 74 -3.58 -12.57 -7.65
CA LEU A 74 -3.52 -13.14 -9.01
C LEU A 74 -2.09 -13.04 -9.55
N GLY A 75 -1.43 -11.91 -9.36
CA GLY A 75 -0.05 -11.66 -9.79
C GLY A 75 0.94 -12.67 -9.19
N GLY A 76 0.78 -13.02 -7.91
CA GLY A 76 1.58 -14.06 -7.27
C GLY A 76 1.41 -15.43 -7.96
N ARG A 77 0.17 -15.80 -8.28
CA ARG A 77 -0.11 -17.06 -8.99
C ARG A 77 0.36 -17.07 -10.44
N LEU A 78 0.37 -15.91 -11.12
CA LEU A 78 0.95 -15.80 -12.46
C LEU A 78 2.43 -16.23 -12.49
N GLY A 79 3.17 -15.88 -11.43
CA GLY A 79 4.55 -16.31 -11.26
C GLY A 79 4.71 -17.83 -11.16
N ASP A 80 3.79 -18.51 -10.50
CA ASP A 80 3.84 -19.97 -10.37
C ASP A 80 3.42 -20.68 -11.68
N VAL A 81 2.44 -20.14 -12.43
CA VAL A 81 1.94 -20.72 -13.68
C VAL A 81 2.88 -20.48 -14.87
N PHE A 82 3.40 -19.26 -15.03
CA PHE A 82 4.20 -18.87 -16.22
C PHE A 82 5.71 -18.88 -15.94
N GLY A 83 6.12 -19.19 -14.70
CA GLY A 83 7.51 -19.12 -14.24
C GLY A 83 7.85 -17.76 -13.64
N ARG A 84 8.41 -17.79 -12.45
CA ARG A 84 8.63 -16.59 -11.60
C ARG A 84 9.51 -15.52 -12.26
N LYS A 85 10.60 -15.91 -12.94
CA LYS A 85 11.46 -14.96 -13.66
C LYS A 85 10.71 -14.24 -14.79
N ARG A 86 9.96 -14.99 -15.60
CA ARG A 86 9.18 -14.39 -16.72
C ARG A 86 8.12 -13.44 -16.20
N ALA A 87 7.32 -13.86 -15.23
CA ALA A 87 6.29 -13.02 -14.61
C ALA A 87 6.90 -11.75 -13.98
N PHE A 88 8.02 -11.87 -13.25
CA PHE A 88 8.75 -10.74 -12.68
C PHE A 88 9.17 -9.73 -13.74
N LEU A 89 9.88 -10.17 -14.77
CA LEU A 89 10.37 -9.27 -15.84
C LEU A 89 9.21 -8.65 -16.63
N THR A 90 8.14 -9.41 -16.92
CA THR A 90 6.96 -8.88 -17.59
C THR A 90 6.26 -7.81 -16.72
N GLY A 91 6.10 -8.07 -15.41
CA GLY A 91 5.52 -7.10 -14.47
C GLY A 91 6.34 -5.82 -14.38
N VAL A 92 7.68 -5.93 -14.28
CA VAL A 92 8.59 -4.77 -14.28
C VAL A 92 8.53 -4.02 -15.61
N GLY A 93 8.53 -4.74 -16.74
CA GLY A 93 8.43 -4.13 -18.07
C GLY A 93 7.13 -3.33 -18.23
N LEU A 94 6.01 -3.92 -17.82
CA LEU A 94 4.70 -3.25 -17.84
C LEU A 94 4.69 -2.01 -16.95
N PHE A 95 5.22 -2.11 -15.72
CA PHE A 95 5.36 -0.98 -14.80
C PHE A 95 6.22 0.14 -15.41
N THR A 96 7.36 -0.21 -16.01
CA THR A 96 8.31 0.76 -16.58
C THR A 96 7.72 1.50 -17.79
N VAL A 97 7.06 0.78 -18.70
CA VAL A 97 6.39 1.38 -19.86
C VAL A 97 5.22 2.27 -19.42
N ALA A 98 4.44 1.81 -18.45
CA ALA A 98 3.36 2.60 -17.88
C ALA A 98 3.88 3.86 -17.16
N SER A 99 5.02 3.76 -16.45
CA SER A 99 5.67 4.93 -15.84
C SER A 99 6.11 5.96 -16.88
N LEU A 100 6.66 5.50 -18.00
CA LEU A 100 6.98 6.38 -19.12
C LEU A 100 5.72 7.06 -19.66
N ALA A 101 4.62 6.31 -19.84
CA ALA A 101 3.35 6.86 -20.29
C ALA A 101 2.77 7.88 -19.30
N CYS A 102 2.89 7.64 -17.99
CA CYS A 102 2.51 8.61 -16.96
C CYS A 102 3.32 9.92 -17.08
N GLY A 103 4.65 9.81 -17.24
CA GLY A 103 5.52 10.98 -17.37
C GLY A 103 5.31 11.78 -18.65
N LEU A 104 4.79 11.15 -19.70
CA LEU A 104 4.47 11.76 -20.99
C LEU A 104 2.98 12.16 -21.13
N ALA A 105 2.17 11.94 -20.09
CA ALA A 105 0.74 12.19 -20.13
C ALA A 105 0.43 13.69 -20.35
N THR A 106 -0.45 13.97 -21.31
CA THR A 106 -0.95 15.30 -21.65
C THR A 106 -2.42 15.48 -21.31
N THR A 107 -3.11 14.40 -20.97
CA THR A 107 -4.54 14.40 -20.59
C THR A 107 -4.78 13.57 -19.35
N PRO A 108 -5.83 13.88 -18.56
CA PRO A 108 -6.21 13.08 -17.38
C PRO A 108 -6.42 11.60 -17.69
N GLY A 109 -7.11 11.30 -18.79
CA GLY A 109 -7.43 9.92 -19.18
C GLY A 109 -6.18 9.07 -19.45
N VAL A 110 -5.17 9.62 -20.13
CA VAL A 110 -3.89 8.94 -20.37
C VAL A 110 -3.16 8.66 -19.06
N LEU A 111 -3.11 9.65 -18.15
CA LEU A 111 -2.47 9.49 -16.85
C LEU A 111 -3.16 8.38 -16.04
N LEU A 112 -4.49 8.43 -15.90
CA LEU A 112 -5.24 7.44 -15.12
C LEU A 112 -5.15 6.04 -15.72
N ALA A 113 -5.26 5.89 -17.04
CA ALA A 113 -5.09 4.60 -17.71
C ALA A 113 -3.67 4.03 -17.50
N ALA A 114 -2.65 4.87 -17.63
CA ALA A 114 -1.27 4.48 -17.37
C ALA A 114 -1.06 4.08 -15.89
N ARG A 115 -1.68 4.77 -14.92
CA ARG A 115 -1.66 4.39 -13.49
C ARG A 115 -2.27 3.02 -13.23
N VAL A 116 -3.39 2.68 -13.89
CA VAL A 116 -3.98 1.34 -13.81
C VAL A 116 -3.00 0.28 -14.32
N ILE A 117 -2.40 0.51 -15.50
CA ILE A 117 -1.43 -0.42 -16.11
C ILE A 117 -0.19 -0.57 -15.23
N GLN A 118 0.29 0.52 -14.64
CA GLN A 118 1.40 0.54 -13.69
C GLN A 118 1.07 -0.30 -12.44
N GLY A 119 -0.15 -0.17 -11.89
CA GLY A 119 -0.63 -0.99 -10.77
C GLY A 119 -0.69 -2.48 -11.11
N ILE A 120 -1.13 -2.85 -12.32
CA ILE A 120 -1.09 -4.24 -12.82
C ILE A 120 0.34 -4.77 -12.86
N GLY A 121 1.27 -3.98 -13.39
CA GLY A 121 2.70 -4.33 -13.43
C GLY A 121 3.27 -4.59 -12.02
N ALA A 122 2.99 -3.70 -11.07
CA ALA A 122 3.39 -3.85 -9.67
C ALA A 122 2.78 -5.10 -9.01
N ALA A 123 1.49 -5.38 -9.28
CA ALA A 123 0.77 -6.54 -8.74
C ALA A 123 1.39 -7.87 -9.17
N VAL A 124 1.96 -7.94 -10.36
CA VAL A 124 2.68 -9.12 -10.85
C VAL A 124 4.12 -9.17 -10.32
N ALA A 125 4.82 -8.04 -10.36
CA ALA A 125 6.25 -7.99 -10.01
C ALA A 125 6.51 -8.21 -8.51
N SER A 126 5.73 -7.58 -7.60
CA SER A 126 6.02 -7.59 -6.16
C SER A 126 5.95 -8.97 -5.51
N PRO A 127 4.89 -9.78 -5.67
CA PRO A 127 4.86 -11.12 -5.08
C PRO A 127 5.84 -12.07 -5.75
N THR A 128 6.10 -11.92 -7.05
CA THR A 128 7.09 -12.74 -7.77
C THR A 128 8.52 -12.42 -7.34
N ALA A 129 8.82 -11.17 -6.94
CA ALA A 129 10.12 -10.82 -6.34
C ALA A 129 10.35 -11.56 -5.02
N MET A 130 9.36 -11.59 -4.13
CA MET A 130 9.46 -12.37 -2.88
C MET A 130 9.65 -13.86 -3.14
N ALA A 131 8.94 -14.43 -4.11
CA ALA A 131 9.08 -15.81 -4.51
C ALA A 131 10.48 -16.10 -5.13
N LEU A 132 11.04 -15.16 -5.87
CA LEU A 132 12.40 -15.25 -6.42
C LEU A 132 13.48 -15.21 -5.33
N ILE A 133 13.29 -14.45 -4.24
CA ILE A 133 14.20 -14.50 -3.08
C ILE A 133 14.29 -15.93 -2.54
N VAL A 134 13.15 -16.62 -2.41
CA VAL A 134 13.09 -18.00 -1.87
C VAL A 134 13.86 -18.99 -2.74
N VAL A 135 13.78 -18.87 -4.06
CA VAL A 135 14.45 -19.84 -4.97
C VAL A 135 15.89 -19.46 -5.32
N THR A 136 16.23 -18.17 -5.26
CA THR A 136 17.58 -17.69 -5.63
C THR A 136 18.56 -17.81 -4.46
N PHE A 137 18.11 -17.57 -3.24
CA PHE A 137 19.00 -17.55 -2.08
C PHE A 137 18.91 -18.86 -1.29
N PRO A 138 20.06 -19.48 -0.97
CA PRO A 138 20.10 -20.68 -0.12
C PRO A 138 19.41 -20.44 1.23
N PRO A 139 18.74 -21.48 1.79
CA PRO A 139 18.13 -21.39 3.11
C PRO A 139 19.11 -20.93 4.19
N GLY A 140 18.61 -20.24 5.22
CA GLY A 140 19.41 -19.75 6.35
C GLY A 140 19.88 -18.31 6.19
N LYS A 141 21.10 -17.99 6.65
CA LYS A 141 21.62 -16.62 6.70
C LYS A 141 21.52 -15.83 5.39
N PRO A 142 21.86 -16.39 4.19
CA PRO A 142 21.78 -15.63 2.93
C PRO A 142 20.35 -15.20 2.59
N ARG A 143 19.37 -16.11 2.71
CA ARG A 143 17.95 -15.84 2.43
C ARG A 143 17.37 -14.83 3.42
N ASN A 144 17.69 -14.99 4.72
CA ASN A 144 17.23 -14.05 5.75
C ASN A 144 17.80 -12.65 5.51
N LYS A 145 19.08 -12.53 5.10
CA LYS A 145 19.67 -11.26 4.70
C LYS A 145 18.93 -10.64 3.51
N ALA A 146 18.58 -11.45 2.50
CA ALA A 146 17.86 -10.97 1.33
C ALA A 146 16.47 -10.42 1.69
N PHE A 147 15.70 -11.11 2.54
CA PHE A 147 14.43 -10.61 3.05
C PHE A 147 14.58 -9.34 3.88
N SER A 148 15.62 -9.26 4.74
CA SER A 148 15.88 -8.07 5.54
C SER A 148 16.19 -6.85 4.68
N VAL A 149 17.03 -7.00 3.63
CA VAL A 149 17.35 -5.91 2.69
C VAL A 149 16.10 -5.51 1.90
N PHE A 150 15.32 -6.49 1.41
CA PHE A 150 14.07 -6.22 0.71
C PHE A 150 13.07 -5.43 1.58
N ALA A 151 12.89 -5.83 2.85
CA ALA A 151 12.03 -5.11 3.79
C ALA A 151 12.58 -3.70 4.13
N MET A 152 13.90 -3.56 4.26
CA MET A 152 14.54 -2.25 4.49
C MET A 152 14.27 -1.28 3.34
N MET A 153 14.16 -1.76 2.09
CA MET A 153 13.82 -0.92 0.93
C MET A 153 12.42 -0.31 1.05
N THR A 154 11.51 -0.93 1.80
CA THR A 154 10.19 -0.33 2.08
C THR A 154 10.32 0.95 2.91
N GLY A 155 11.09 0.89 3.99
CA GLY A 155 11.34 2.08 4.83
C GLY A 155 12.13 3.16 4.10
N LEU A 156 13.23 2.77 3.43
CA LEU A 156 14.04 3.69 2.64
C LEU A 156 13.24 4.31 1.50
N GLY A 157 12.45 3.52 0.78
CA GLY A 157 11.60 3.99 -0.31
C GLY A 157 10.58 5.03 0.15
N SER A 158 9.99 4.83 1.33
CA SER A 158 9.04 5.80 1.89
C SER A 158 9.70 7.16 2.20
N VAL A 159 10.88 7.15 2.84
CA VAL A 159 11.60 8.39 3.17
C VAL A 159 12.15 9.06 1.92
N LEU A 160 12.87 8.28 1.07
CA LEU A 160 13.45 8.80 -0.17
C LEU A 160 12.37 9.29 -1.12
N GLY A 161 11.22 8.60 -1.17
CA GLY A 161 10.08 9.01 -1.99
C GLY A 161 9.57 10.40 -1.63
N LEU A 162 9.46 10.71 -0.36
CA LEU A 162 9.02 12.05 0.06
C LEU A 162 10.04 13.14 -0.29
N VAL A 163 11.33 12.89 -0.05
CA VAL A 163 12.39 13.89 -0.33
C VAL A 163 12.62 14.05 -1.84
N ILE A 164 12.87 12.93 -2.52
CA ILE A 164 13.13 12.92 -3.97
C ILE A 164 11.88 13.36 -4.73
N GLY A 165 10.70 12.90 -4.29
CA GLY A 165 9.41 13.29 -4.87
C GLY A 165 9.18 14.80 -4.78
N GLY A 166 9.47 15.39 -3.63
CA GLY A 166 9.41 16.84 -3.44
C GLY A 166 10.34 17.58 -4.38
N ALA A 167 11.62 17.17 -4.43
CA ALA A 167 12.63 17.81 -5.28
C ALA A 167 12.33 17.66 -6.80
N LEU A 168 11.93 16.46 -7.22
CA LEU A 168 11.57 16.21 -8.62
C LEU A 168 10.31 16.98 -9.03
N THR A 169 9.33 17.07 -8.15
CA THR A 169 8.08 17.80 -8.39
C THR A 169 8.34 19.29 -8.53
N GLU A 170 9.35 19.86 -7.87
CA GLU A 170 9.71 21.27 -8.08
C GLU A 170 10.19 21.56 -9.49
N ALA A 171 10.91 20.64 -10.11
CA ALA A 171 11.33 20.78 -11.50
C ALA A 171 10.16 20.51 -12.47
N SER A 172 9.53 19.35 -12.34
CA SER A 172 8.27 18.98 -13.01
C SER A 172 7.71 17.71 -12.37
N TRP A 173 6.38 17.65 -12.17
CA TRP A 173 5.73 16.45 -11.68
C TRP A 173 5.96 15.21 -12.57
N ARG A 174 6.29 15.40 -13.85
CA ARG A 174 6.58 14.29 -14.78
C ARG A 174 7.77 13.46 -14.35
N TRP A 175 8.76 14.07 -13.71
CA TRP A 175 9.97 13.38 -13.25
C TRP A 175 9.71 12.33 -12.16
N ILE A 176 8.62 12.48 -11.39
CA ILE A 176 8.28 11.46 -10.38
C ILE A 176 7.94 10.10 -11.00
N PHE A 177 7.44 10.10 -12.24
CA PHE A 177 7.19 8.88 -13.01
C PHE A 177 8.41 8.48 -13.83
N LEU A 178 9.07 9.43 -14.47
CA LEU A 178 10.22 9.16 -15.34
C LEU A 178 11.43 8.57 -14.58
N ILE A 179 11.57 8.83 -13.28
CA ILE A 179 12.64 8.23 -12.44
C ILE A 179 12.53 6.70 -12.39
N ASN A 180 11.33 6.15 -12.55
CA ASN A 180 11.11 4.72 -12.56
C ASN A 180 11.66 4.06 -13.86
N VAL A 181 11.81 4.82 -14.94
CA VAL A 181 12.27 4.29 -16.23
C VAL A 181 13.71 3.77 -16.17
N PRO A 182 14.71 4.56 -15.72
CA PRO A 182 16.08 4.03 -15.58
C PRO A 182 16.18 2.92 -14.53
N ILE A 183 15.42 2.99 -13.43
CA ILE A 183 15.40 1.92 -12.41
C ILE A 183 14.83 0.63 -13.00
N GLY A 184 13.68 0.73 -13.71
CA GLY A 184 13.06 -0.41 -14.37
C GLY A 184 13.93 -1.01 -15.47
N ALA A 185 14.59 -0.17 -16.29
CA ALA A 185 15.56 -0.63 -17.29
C ALA A 185 16.71 -1.41 -16.63
N PHE A 186 17.29 -0.89 -15.55
CA PHE A 186 18.30 -1.61 -14.77
C PHE A 186 17.79 -2.98 -14.30
N ILE A 187 16.58 -3.03 -13.71
CA ILE A 187 15.98 -4.29 -13.22
C ILE A 187 15.77 -5.27 -14.37
N LEU A 188 15.30 -4.82 -15.53
CA LEU A 188 15.06 -5.67 -16.71
C LEU A 188 16.36 -6.26 -17.25
N PHE A 189 17.38 -5.44 -17.49
CA PHE A 189 18.65 -5.90 -18.06
C PHE A 189 19.44 -6.78 -17.08
N ALA A 190 19.64 -6.31 -15.85
CA ALA A 190 20.35 -7.07 -14.84
C ALA A 190 19.58 -8.32 -14.40
N GLY A 191 18.25 -8.22 -14.24
CA GLY A 191 17.39 -9.35 -13.88
C GLY A 191 17.34 -10.43 -14.95
N ALA A 192 17.31 -10.06 -16.23
CA ALA A 192 17.40 -11.02 -17.34
C ALA A 192 18.71 -11.82 -17.30
N ALA A 193 19.82 -11.18 -16.94
CA ALA A 193 21.13 -11.81 -16.86
C ALA A 193 21.33 -12.68 -15.62
N VAL A 194 20.85 -12.20 -14.44
CA VAL A 194 21.24 -12.77 -13.14
C VAL A 194 20.20 -13.72 -12.54
N LEU A 195 18.90 -13.50 -12.79
CA LEU A 195 17.87 -14.34 -12.22
C LEU A 195 17.77 -15.67 -12.95
N THR A 196 17.65 -16.76 -12.19
CA THR A 196 17.52 -18.11 -12.74
C THR A 196 16.07 -18.35 -13.19
N ALA A 197 15.91 -18.96 -14.36
CA ALA A 197 14.58 -19.37 -14.82
C ALA A 197 14.05 -20.51 -13.96
N THR A 198 12.82 -20.35 -13.48
CA THR A 198 12.09 -21.41 -12.78
C THR A 198 11.09 -22.05 -13.74
N PRO A 199 11.01 -23.39 -13.79
CA PRO A 199 10.01 -24.05 -14.62
C PRO A 199 8.59 -23.71 -14.15
N PRO A 200 7.64 -23.58 -15.07
CA PRO A 200 6.24 -23.34 -14.73
C PRO A 200 5.63 -24.59 -14.06
N HIS A 201 4.67 -24.35 -13.13
CA HIS A 201 3.87 -25.43 -12.53
C HIS A 201 2.62 -25.65 -13.36
N GLU A 202 2.56 -26.70 -14.16
CA GLU A 202 1.51 -26.99 -15.14
C GLU A 202 0.09 -27.25 -14.59
N ARG A 203 -0.09 -27.39 -13.27
CA ARG A 203 -1.35 -27.82 -12.63
C ARG A 203 -2.11 -26.76 -11.84
N LEU A 204 -1.66 -25.52 -11.82
CA LEU A 204 -2.35 -24.47 -11.07
C LEU A 204 -3.31 -23.69 -11.95
N SER A 205 -4.60 -23.73 -11.66
CA SER A 205 -5.61 -22.88 -12.30
C SER A 205 -5.63 -21.49 -11.64
N LEU A 206 -5.73 -20.46 -12.49
CA LEU A 206 -5.88 -19.08 -12.06
C LEU A 206 -7.36 -18.77 -11.78
N ASP A 207 -7.66 -18.23 -10.61
CA ASP A 207 -9.00 -17.68 -10.34
C ASP A 207 -9.10 -16.24 -10.85
N VAL A 208 -9.07 -16.10 -12.18
CA VAL A 208 -9.20 -14.80 -12.87
C VAL A 208 -10.56 -14.17 -12.56
N ARG A 209 -11.62 -14.98 -12.44
CA ARG A 209 -12.97 -14.52 -12.12
C ARG A 209 -13.01 -13.88 -10.72
N GLY A 210 -12.42 -14.52 -9.71
CA GLY A 210 -12.32 -13.96 -8.37
C GLY A 210 -11.55 -12.65 -8.34
N ALA A 211 -10.42 -12.56 -9.06
CA ALA A 211 -9.64 -11.34 -9.13
C ALA A 211 -10.41 -10.17 -9.79
N ILE A 212 -11.09 -10.43 -10.91
CA ILE A 212 -11.93 -9.42 -11.58
C ILE A 212 -13.05 -8.95 -10.66
N LEU A 213 -13.76 -9.86 -9.99
CA LEU A 213 -14.84 -9.51 -9.08
C LEU A 213 -14.35 -8.68 -7.89
N ALA A 214 -13.21 -9.06 -7.28
CA ALA A 214 -12.63 -8.31 -6.17
C ALA A 214 -12.24 -6.88 -6.59
N THR A 215 -11.55 -6.74 -7.73
CA THR A 215 -11.13 -5.43 -8.26
C THR A 215 -12.34 -4.58 -8.65
N SER A 216 -13.34 -5.15 -9.34
CA SER A 216 -14.54 -4.43 -9.75
C SER A 216 -15.37 -3.97 -8.54
N ALA A 217 -15.54 -4.83 -7.53
CA ALA A 217 -16.24 -4.47 -6.31
C ALA A 217 -15.55 -3.30 -5.59
N SER A 218 -14.24 -3.39 -5.42
CA SER A 218 -13.45 -2.33 -4.78
C SER A 218 -13.52 -1.02 -5.56
N THR A 219 -13.43 -1.08 -6.89
CA THR A 219 -13.51 0.11 -7.76
C THR A 219 -14.87 0.79 -7.67
N LEU A 220 -15.97 0.03 -7.72
CA LEU A 220 -17.33 0.58 -7.60
C LEU A 220 -17.56 1.21 -6.22
N LEU A 221 -17.11 0.57 -5.14
CA LEU A 221 -17.23 1.11 -3.79
C LEU A 221 -16.42 2.40 -3.62
N VAL A 222 -15.18 2.41 -4.11
CA VAL A 222 -14.32 3.60 -4.05
C VAL A 222 -14.90 4.73 -4.89
N PHE A 223 -15.40 4.44 -6.10
CA PHE A 223 -16.07 5.43 -6.95
C PHE A 223 -17.28 6.04 -6.24
N GLY A 224 -18.17 5.21 -5.71
CA GLY A 224 -19.34 5.69 -4.99
C GLY A 224 -19.00 6.51 -3.76
N LEU A 225 -17.97 6.13 -3.00
CA LEU A 225 -17.50 6.89 -1.84
C LEU A 225 -16.85 8.23 -2.25
N ALA A 226 -16.03 8.23 -3.30
CA ALA A 226 -15.34 9.44 -3.76
C ALA A 226 -16.32 10.50 -4.27
N GLU A 227 -17.33 10.08 -5.04
CA GLU A 227 -18.35 11.00 -5.56
C GLU A 227 -19.36 11.47 -4.50
N ALA A 228 -19.46 10.77 -3.35
CA ALA A 228 -20.39 11.14 -2.28
C ALA A 228 -20.09 12.54 -1.68
N GLY A 229 -18.88 13.04 -1.83
CA GLY A 229 -18.50 14.41 -1.43
C GLY A 229 -19.28 15.51 -2.15
N SER A 230 -19.68 15.28 -3.40
CA SER A 230 -20.48 16.21 -4.20
C SER A 230 -21.99 16.17 -3.90
N GLY A 231 -22.43 15.29 -3.03
CA GLY A 231 -23.84 15.04 -2.69
C GLY A 231 -24.34 13.69 -3.19
N LEU A 232 -25.41 13.19 -2.59
CA LEU A 232 -25.99 11.90 -2.95
C LEU A 232 -26.78 12.01 -4.27
N SER A 233 -26.26 11.39 -5.32
CA SER A 233 -26.94 11.23 -6.62
C SER A 233 -27.39 9.78 -6.82
N PRO A 234 -28.37 9.50 -7.70
CA PRO A 234 -28.74 8.12 -8.05
C PRO A 234 -27.56 7.28 -8.54
N THR A 235 -26.62 7.88 -9.27
CA THR A 235 -25.42 7.21 -9.77
C THR A 235 -24.53 6.70 -8.62
N ILE A 236 -24.38 7.49 -7.56
CA ILE A 236 -23.59 7.12 -6.38
C ILE A 236 -24.24 5.95 -5.65
N VAL A 237 -25.56 6.03 -5.41
CA VAL A 237 -26.32 4.95 -4.76
C VAL A 237 -26.23 3.66 -5.57
N ILE A 238 -26.37 3.74 -6.90
CA ILE A 238 -26.23 2.59 -7.81
C ILE A 238 -24.82 2.02 -7.73
N ALA A 239 -23.77 2.85 -7.75
CA ALA A 239 -22.38 2.39 -7.68
C ALA A 239 -22.09 1.67 -6.36
N LEU A 240 -22.50 2.23 -5.23
CA LEU A 240 -22.33 1.60 -3.90
C LEU A 240 -23.10 0.29 -3.80
N PHE A 241 -24.35 0.25 -4.27
CA PHE A 241 -25.17 -0.96 -4.26
C PHE A 241 -24.61 -2.03 -5.20
N ALA A 242 -24.22 -1.67 -6.42
CA ALA A 242 -23.57 -2.58 -7.37
C ALA A 242 -22.25 -3.10 -6.81
N GLY A 243 -21.43 -2.25 -6.21
CA GLY A 243 -20.19 -2.64 -5.55
C GLY A 243 -20.40 -3.66 -4.43
N ALA A 244 -21.42 -3.44 -3.59
CA ALA A 244 -21.81 -4.38 -2.55
C ALA A 244 -22.31 -5.72 -3.12
N LEU A 245 -23.13 -5.71 -4.17
CA LEU A 245 -23.61 -6.92 -4.84
C LEU A 245 -22.45 -7.71 -5.48
N VAL A 246 -21.53 -7.03 -6.18
CA VAL A 246 -20.35 -7.68 -6.77
C VAL A 246 -19.44 -8.25 -5.69
N LEU A 247 -19.30 -7.58 -4.55
CA LEU A 247 -18.54 -8.09 -3.40
C LEU A 247 -19.19 -9.35 -2.81
N LEU A 248 -20.51 -9.36 -2.66
CA LEU A 248 -21.25 -10.55 -2.21
C LEU A 248 -21.08 -11.70 -3.21
N TRP A 249 -21.15 -11.42 -4.51
CA TRP A 249 -20.93 -12.41 -5.56
C TRP A 249 -19.48 -12.93 -5.53
N PHE A 250 -18.50 -12.07 -5.33
CA PHE A 250 -17.11 -12.48 -5.09
C PHE A 250 -17.02 -13.50 -3.95
N PHE A 251 -17.59 -13.20 -2.76
CA PHE A 251 -17.55 -14.16 -1.65
C PHE A 251 -18.26 -15.48 -1.95
N GLN A 252 -19.35 -15.47 -2.73
CA GLN A 252 -20.01 -16.70 -3.17
C GLN A 252 -19.12 -17.52 -4.10
N THR A 253 -18.46 -16.89 -5.08
CA THR A 253 -17.55 -17.59 -6.00
C THR A 253 -16.36 -18.17 -5.26
N GLN A 254 -15.83 -17.48 -4.24
CA GLN A 254 -14.71 -17.99 -3.43
C GLN A 254 -15.07 -19.21 -2.57
N ARG A 255 -16.36 -19.46 -2.29
CA ARG A 255 -16.81 -20.66 -1.56
C ARG A 255 -16.72 -21.93 -2.40
N VAL A 256 -16.87 -21.81 -3.72
CA VAL A 256 -16.94 -22.94 -4.65
C VAL A 256 -15.72 -23.06 -5.56
N ALA A 257 -14.84 -22.07 -5.56
CA ALA A 257 -13.63 -22.10 -6.37
C ALA A 257 -12.67 -23.21 -5.89
N THR A 258 -12.12 -23.97 -6.84
CA THR A 258 -11.12 -25.03 -6.54
C THR A 258 -9.82 -24.45 -6.02
N ASN A 259 -9.39 -23.30 -6.56
CA ASN A 259 -8.20 -22.57 -6.12
C ASN A 259 -8.55 -21.08 -5.88
N PRO A 260 -9.30 -20.76 -4.79
CA PRO A 260 -9.79 -19.41 -4.55
C PRO A 260 -8.64 -18.41 -4.39
N VAL A 261 -8.82 -17.19 -4.92
CA VAL A 261 -7.91 -16.05 -4.68
C VAL A 261 -7.88 -15.74 -3.18
N LEU A 262 -9.03 -15.81 -2.52
CA LEU A 262 -9.18 -15.59 -1.09
C LEU A 262 -9.73 -16.86 -0.40
N PRO A 263 -8.89 -17.69 0.21
CA PRO A 263 -9.33 -18.89 0.91
C PRO A 263 -10.17 -18.53 2.15
N LEU A 264 -11.50 -18.62 2.05
CA LEU A 264 -12.43 -18.19 3.10
C LEU A 264 -12.28 -18.95 4.41
N GLY A 265 -11.65 -20.14 4.40
CA GLY A 265 -11.29 -20.89 5.60
C GLY A 265 -10.46 -20.10 6.62
N MET A 266 -9.69 -19.10 6.16
CA MET A 266 -8.88 -18.23 7.03
C MET A 266 -9.75 -17.38 7.97
N PHE A 267 -10.96 -17.02 7.56
CA PHE A 267 -11.88 -16.16 8.33
C PHE A 267 -12.73 -16.94 9.34
N ARG A 268 -12.66 -18.28 9.34
CA ARG A 268 -13.35 -19.10 10.36
C ARG A 268 -12.86 -18.79 11.78
N HIS A 269 -11.62 -18.35 11.92
CA HIS A 269 -11.07 -17.91 13.20
C HIS A 269 -11.42 -16.42 13.41
N ARG A 270 -12.35 -16.14 14.32
CA ARG A 270 -12.86 -14.78 14.58
C ARG A 270 -11.77 -13.73 14.82
N SER A 271 -10.75 -14.10 15.62
CA SER A 271 -9.64 -13.18 15.91
C SER A 271 -8.82 -12.85 14.64
N ARG A 272 -8.63 -13.80 13.73
CA ARG A 272 -7.91 -13.55 12.47
C ARG A 272 -8.74 -12.70 11.52
N ALA A 273 -10.05 -12.94 11.43
CA ALA A 273 -10.95 -12.07 10.68
C ALA A 273 -10.90 -10.62 11.19
N ALA A 274 -10.92 -10.43 12.51
CA ALA A 274 -10.78 -9.13 13.15
C ALA A 274 -9.45 -8.45 12.81
N VAL A 275 -8.35 -9.21 12.80
CA VAL A 275 -7.02 -8.69 12.40
C VAL A 275 -7.04 -8.18 10.95
N PHE A 276 -7.64 -8.91 10.00
CA PHE A 276 -7.75 -8.44 8.61
C PHE A 276 -8.58 -7.15 8.49
N VAL A 277 -9.69 -7.04 9.25
CA VAL A 277 -10.47 -5.79 9.29
C VAL A 277 -9.62 -4.64 9.84
N CYS A 278 -8.89 -4.86 10.94
CA CYS A 278 -7.99 -3.84 11.48
C CYS A 278 -6.88 -3.44 10.48
N LEU A 279 -6.36 -4.38 9.68
CA LEU A 279 -5.37 -4.10 8.63
C LEU A 279 -5.96 -3.27 7.48
N ILE A 280 -7.23 -3.49 7.09
CA ILE A 280 -7.96 -2.64 6.14
C ILE A 280 -8.07 -1.22 6.70
N LEU A 281 -8.49 -1.07 7.96
CA LEU A 281 -8.61 0.24 8.61
C LEU A 281 -7.25 0.92 8.76
N ALA A 282 -6.20 0.19 9.10
CA ALA A 282 -4.84 0.74 9.19
C ALA A 282 -4.31 1.22 7.84
N GLY A 283 -4.57 0.47 6.75
CA GLY A 283 -4.27 0.90 5.39
C GLY A 283 -5.04 2.16 4.99
N ALA A 284 -6.32 2.22 5.36
CA ALA A 284 -7.18 3.39 5.16
C ALA A 284 -6.60 4.64 5.84
N LEU A 285 -6.23 4.52 7.12
CA LEU A 285 -5.67 5.63 7.89
C LEU A 285 -4.32 6.10 7.34
N LEU A 286 -3.44 5.17 6.97
CA LEU A 286 -2.11 5.51 6.45
C LEU A 286 -2.21 6.30 5.15
N MET A 287 -3.02 5.85 4.19
CA MET A 287 -3.17 6.50 2.90
C MET A 287 -3.92 7.83 3.03
N ALA A 288 -5.04 7.85 3.77
CA ALA A 288 -5.81 9.07 3.99
C ALA A 288 -4.97 10.15 4.68
N MET A 289 -4.26 9.82 5.76
CA MET A 289 -3.38 10.75 6.48
C MET A 289 -2.30 11.31 5.56
N THR A 290 -1.62 10.45 4.80
CA THR A 290 -0.51 10.88 3.93
C THR A 290 -0.99 11.88 2.87
N VAL A 291 -2.11 11.62 2.23
CA VAL A 291 -2.67 12.51 1.19
C VAL A 291 -3.23 13.78 1.82
N GLN A 292 -4.03 13.68 2.89
CA GLN A 292 -4.67 14.84 3.52
C GLN A 292 -3.65 15.84 4.08
N VAL A 293 -2.62 15.35 4.77
CA VAL A 293 -1.58 16.23 5.30
C VAL A 293 -0.75 16.84 4.17
N ALA A 294 -0.48 16.08 3.08
CA ALA A 294 0.23 16.62 1.92
C ALA A 294 -0.56 17.76 1.25
N LEU A 295 -1.88 17.63 1.11
CA LEU A 295 -2.75 18.65 0.56
C LEU A 295 -2.87 19.86 1.50
N PHE A 296 -3.09 19.62 2.81
CA PHE A 296 -3.15 20.68 3.81
C PHE A 296 -1.90 21.57 3.81
N VAL A 297 -0.73 20.92 3.82
CA VAL A 297 0.56 21.63 3.84
C VAL A 297 0.80 22.42 2.56
N GLN A 298 0.38 21.92 1.39
CA GLN A 298 0.59 22.58 0.11
C GLN A 298 -0.49 23.63 -0.18
N GLU A 299 -1.78 23.31 -0.05
CA GLU A 299 -2.88 24.21 -0.43
C GLU A 299 -3.18 25.24 0.66
N VAL A 300 -3.14 24.87 1.95
CA VAL A 300 -3.50 25.75 3.06
C VAL A 300 -2.28 26.54 3.56
N LEU A 301 -1.17 25.84 3.87
CA LEU A 301 0.04 26.48 4.39
C LEU A 301 0.96 27.02 3.28
N GLY A 302 0.69 26.70 2.00
CA GLY A 302 1.45 27.23 0.85
C GLY A 302 2.88 26.70 0.75
N TYR A 303 3.20 25.51 1.30
CA TYR A 303 4.53 24.94 1.17
C TYR A 303 4.75 24.41 -0.25
N GLY A 304 5.94 24.67 -0.81
CA GLY A 304 6.37 24.00 -2.04
C GLY A 304 6.55 22.49 -1.82
N PRO A 305 6.56 21.68 -2.90
CA PRO A 305 6.64 20.22 -2.82
C PRO A 305 7.84 19.70 -2.04
N LEU A 306 9.02 20.28 -2.20
CA LEU A 306 10.21 19.88 -1.45
C LEU A 306 10.05 20.13 0.05
N ARG A 307 9.57 21.33 0.43
CA ARG A 307 9.34 21.68 1.82
C ARG A 307 8.26 20.78 2.44
N ALA A 308 7.22 20.46 1.68
CA ALA A 308 6.19 19.51 2.10
C ALA A 308 6.78 18.11 2.32
N GLY A 309 7.61 17.61 1.40
CA GLY A 309 8.29 16.33 1.53
C GLY A 309 9.21 16.26 2.76
N LEU A 310 10.00 17.29 3.00
CA LEU A 310 10.86 17.39 4.18
C LEU A 310 10.05 17.43 5.49
N ALA A 311 8.87 18.06 5.47
CA ALA A 311 7.97 18.10 6.63
C ALA A 311 7.45 16.72 7.05
N PHE A 312 7.46 15.72 6.16
CA PHE A 312 7.06 14.34 6.45
C PHE A 312 8.19 13.44 6.97
N ILE A 313 9.45 13.86 6.91
CA ILE A 313 10.57 13.03 7.42
C ILE A 313 10.35 12.61 8.88
N PRO A 314 9.93 13.49 9.80
CA PRO A 314 9.64 13.11 11.19
C PRO A 314 8.58 12.02 11.32
N PHE A 315 7.58 11.98 10.43
CA PHE A 315 6.59 10.89 10.39
C PHE A 315 7.24 9.52 10.17
N ALA A 316 8.18 9.42 9.23
CA ALA A 316 8.85 8.17 8.93
C ALA A 316 9.70 7.68 10.12
N PHE A 317 10.41 8.59 10.81
CA PHE A 317 11.12 8.25 12.04
C PHE A 317 10.18 7.84 13.17
N ALA A 318 9.08 8.55 13.34
CA ALA A 318 8.07 8.24 14.35
C ALA A 318 7.44 6.86 14.11
N LEU A 319 7.07 6.55 12.86
CA LEU A 319 6.55 5.24 12.43
C LEU A 319 7.57 4.12 12.70
N GLY A 320 8.85 4.34 12.36
CA GLY A 320 9.92 3.40 12.66
C GLY A 320 10.10 3.16 14.16
N THR A 321 10.08 4.23 14.96
CA THR A 321 10.16 4.16 16.42
C THR A 321 8.98 3.40 17.02
N GLY A 322 7.75 3.72 16.62
CA GLY A 322 6.55 3.02 17.05
C GLY A 322 6.58 1.54 16.68
N SER A 323 7.05 1.21 15.47
CA SER A 323 7.22 -0.17 15.01
C SER A 323 8.26 -0.94 15.84
N ALA A 324 9.37 -0.31 16.19
CA ALA A 324 10.42 -0.92 17.02
C ALA A 324 9.92 -1.18 18.46
N ILE A 325 9.19 -0.22 19.05
CA ILE A 325 8.55 -0.38 20.36
C ILE A 325 7.56 -1.56 20.33
N ALA A 326 6.66 -1.58 19.35
CA ALA A 326 5.66 -2.63 19.21
C ALA A 326 6.27 -4.00 19.00
N SER A 327 7.36 -4.10 18.23
CA SER A 327 8.08 -5.35 18.00
C SER A 327 8.65 -5.96 19.29
N LYS A 328 9.21 -5.11 20.16
CA LYS A 328 9.73 -5.53 21.47
C LYS A 328 8.59 -5.92 22.43
N LEU A 329 7.53 -5.11 22.47
CA LEU A 329 6.37 -5.41 23.34
C LEU A 329 5.64 -6.69 22.93
N ALA A 330 5.61 -7.03 21.64
CA ALA A 330 4.96 -8.23 21.14
C ALA A 330 5.57 -9.55 21.65
N GLU A 331 6.75 -9.51 22.27
CA GLU A 331 7.38 -10.67 22.91
C GLU A 331 6.73 -11.02 24.27
N SER A 332 6.15 -10.03 24.96
CA SER A 332 5.65 -10.18 26.34
C SER A 332 4.19 -9.75 26.52
N VAL A 333 3.69 -8.85 25.66
CA VAL A 333 2.36 -8.27 25.76
C VAL A 333 1.46 -8.84 24.64
N ALA A 334 0.21 -9.17 24.98
CA ALA A 334 -0.75 -9.65 23.98
C ALA A 334 -1.04 -8.59 22.92
N PRO A 335 -1.13 -8.99 21.62
CA PRO A 335 -1.31 -8.07 20.48
C PRO A 335 -2.46 -7.10 20.63
N ARG A 336 -3.56 -7.54 21.26
CA ARG A 336 -4.77 -6.71 21.49
C ARG A 336 -4.46 -5.44 22.27
N TRP A 337 -3.61 -5.52 23.27
CA TRP A 337 -3.28 -4.36 24.14
C TRP A 337 -2.33 -3.41 23.44
N ILE A 338 -1.37 -3.94 22.66
CA ILE A 338 -0.44 -3.12 21.89
C ILE A 338 -1.20 -2.39 20.79
N ALA A 339 -2.04 -3.09 20.03
CA ALA A 339 -2.84 -2.49 18.96
C ALA A 339 -3.86 -1.47 19.50
N ALA A 340 -4.48 -1.75 20.67
CA ALA A 340 -5.39 -0.83 21.32
C ALA A 340 -4.66 0.45 21.82
N ALA A 341 -3.50 0.31 22.43
CA ALA A 341 -2.69 1.46 22.83
C ALA A 341 -2.27 2.32 21.64
N GLY A 342 -1.78 1.70 20.57
CA GLY A 342 -1.46 2.39 19.32
C GLY A 342 -2.68 3.07 18.69
N GLY A 343 -3.83 2.41 18.71
CA GLY A 343 -5.10 2.97 18.25
C GLY A 343 -5.54 4.19 19.08
N LEU A 344 -5.39 4.18 20.40
CA LEU A 344 -5.66 5.34 21.25
C LEU A 344 -4.71 6.51 20.97
N ILE A 345 -3.43 6.22 20.73
CA ILE A 345 -2.46 7.23 20.31
C ILE A 345 -2.88 7.86 18.98
N LEU A 346 -3.36 7.04 18.02
CA LEU A 346 -3.91 7.53 16.74
C LEU A 346 -5.12 8.43 16.95
N VAL A 347 -6.08 8.02 17.78
CA VAL A 347 -7.26 8.83 18.12
C VAL A 347 -6.83 10.20 18.65
N GLY A 348 -5.91 10.23 19.61
CA GLY A 348 -5.38 11.48 20.17
C GLY A 348 -4.67 12.34 19.12
N GLY A 349 -3.84 11.73 18.27
CA GLY A 349 -3.13 12.41 17.19
C GLY A 349 -4.05 13.01 16.14
N PHE A 350 -5.11 12.29 15.74
CA PHE A 350 -6.10 12.79 14.77
C PHE A 350 -6.99 13.89 15.39
N ILE A 351 -7.41 13.76 16.65
CA ILE A 351 -8.14 14.82 17.34
C ILE A 351 -7.27 16.07 17.47
N PHE A 352 -5.99 15.93 17.82
CA PHE A 352 -5.08 17.07 17.88
C PHE A 352 -4.91 17.71 16.49
N GLY A 353 -4.71 16.89 15.45
CA GLY A 353 -4.62 17.36 14.07
C GLY A 353 -5.89 18.04 13.56
N SER A 354 -7.07 17.70 14.09
CA SER A 354 -8.33 18.35 13.70
C SER A 354 -8.46 19.81 14.20
N GLY A 355 -7.59 20.25 15.09
CA GLY A 355 -7.52 21.63 15.56
C GLY A 355 -6.59 22.54 14.75
N LEU A 356 -5.97 22.04 13.66
CA LEU A 356 -5.10 22.83 12.80
C LEU A 356 -5.92 23.80 11.92
N ASP A 357 -5.31 24.95 11.59
CA ASP A 357 -5.91 26.01 10.74
C ASP A 357 -4.89 26.58 9.75
N GLU A 358 -5.28 27.62 9.01
CA GLU A 358 -4.43 28.32 8.03
C GLU A 358 -3.29 29.11 8.66
N HIS A 359 -3.30 29.34 9.98
CA HIS A 359 -2.25 30.04 10.74
C HIS A 359 -1.29 29.05 11.43
N THR A 360 -1.51 27.77 11.28
CA THR A 360 -0.72 26.69 11.88
C THR A 360 0.76 26.83 11.54
N ARG A 361 1.61 26.84 12.58
CA ARG A 361 3.06 26.81 12.44
C ARG A 361 3.55 25.37 12.33
N TYR A 362 4.68 25.20 11.63
CA TYR A 362 5.27 23.86 11.54
C TYR A 362 5.64 23.33 12.94
N TRP A 363 6.35 24.11 13.73
CA TRP A 363 6.69 23.81 15.11
C TRP A 363 5.91 24.73 16.06
N PRO A 364 5.24 24.21 17.10
CA PRO A 364 5.03 22.78 17.40
C PRO A 364 3.77 22.18 16.73
N ASP A 365 2.90 23.01 16.14
CA ASP A 365 1.48 22.70 15.88
C ASP A 365 1.28 21.55 14.88
N LEU A 366 1.98 21.58 13.74
CA LEU A 366 1.88 20.56 12.73
C LEU A 366 2.74 19.32 13.04
N LEU A 367 3.94 19.54 13.59
CA LEU A 367 4.89 18.46 13.85
C LEU A 367 4.40 17.48 14.92
N MET A 368 3.76 17.98 15.98
CA MET A 368 3.28 17.13 17.07
C MET A 368 2.27 16.08 16.63
N PRO A 369 1.15 16.41 15.93
CA PRO A 369 0.23 15.39 15.44
C PRO A 369 0.92 14.45 14.42
N ILE A 370 1.83 14.92 13.58
CA ILE A 370 2.59 14.07 12.65
C ILE A 370 3.40 13.00 13.39
N LEU A 371 4.10 13.39 14.48
CA LEU A 371 4.87 12.45 15.30
C LEU A 371 3.97 11.46 16.03
N VAL A 372 2.90 11.95 16.67
CA VAL A 372 1.96 11.12 17.44
C VAL A 372 1.28 10.09 16.53
N ILE A 373 0.80 10.53 15.36
CA ILE A 373 0.17 9.64 14.38
C ILE A 373 1.19 8.63 13.84
N GLY A 374 2.42 9.05 13.53
CA GLY A 374 3.48 8.15 13.06
C GLY A 374 3.78 7.04 14.08
N ILE A 375 3.97 7.37 15.34
CA ILE A 375 4.17 6.40 16.44
C ILE A 375 2.97 5.46 16.53
N GLY A 376 1.76 6.02 16.52
CA GLY A 376 0.51 5.23 16.62
C GLY A 376 0.35 4.23 15.50
N VAL A 377 0.60 4.62 14.23
CA VAL A 377 0.56 3.71 13.08
C VAL A 377 1.57 2.58 13.24
N GLY A 378 2.83 2.90 13.63
CA GLY A 378 3.86 1.90 13.86
C GLY A 378 3.47 0.89 14.94
N ILE A 379 2.89 1.37 16.05
CA ILE A 379 2.44 0.53 17.16
C ILE A 379 1.24 -0.36 16.75
N VAL A 380 0.35 0.10 15.88
CA VAL A 380 -0.82 -0.68 15.42
C VAL A 380 -0.40 -1.74 14.41
N LEU A 381 0.42 -1.40 13.42
CA LEU A 381 0.69 -2.29 12.27
C LEU A 381 1.46 -3.55 12.67
N ILE A 382 2.46 -3.45 13.55
CA ILE A 382 3.33 -4.59 13.90
C ILE A 382 2.56 -5.72 14.58
N PRO A 383 1.83 -5.51 15.69
CA PRO A 383 1.12 -6.61 16.35
C PRO A 383 0.03 -7.21 15.46
N LEU A 384 -0.64 -6.40 14.63
CA LEU A 384 -1.63 -6.91 13.69
C LEU A 384 -0.99 -7.81 12.64
N THR A 385 0.12 -7.39 12.02
CA THR A 385 0.83 -8.18 11.00
C THR A 385 1.35 -9.50 11.60
N LEU A 386 1.92 -9.47 12.80
CA LEU A 386 2.35 -10.68 13.49
C LEU A 386 1.18 -11.61 13.86
N SER A 387 0.02 -11.05 14.18
CA SER A 387 -1.19 -11.82 14.51
C SER A 387 -1.80 -12.55 13.30
N VAL A 388 -1.51 -12.11 12.07
CA VAL A 388 -1.97 -12.79 10.85
C VAL A 388 -1.51 -14.25 10.82
N VAL A 389 -0.24 -14.48 11.16
CA VAL A 389 0.40 -15.81 11.12
C VAL A 389 0.39 -16.53 12.48
N ALA A 390 -0.18 -15.91 13.52
CA ALA A 390 -0.25 -16.51 14.86
C ALA A 390 -0.97 -17.86 14.84
N GLY A 391 -0.34 -18.92 15.36
CA GLY A 391 -0.86 -20.30 15.37
C GLY A 391 -1.07 -20.89 13.95
N ALA A 392 -0.43 -20.35 12.92
CA ALA A 392 -0.56 -20.83 11.55
C ALA A 392 0.37 -22.04 11.30
N ARG A 393 -0.07 -22.93 10.39
CA ARG A 393 0.79 -23.99 9.89
C ARG A 393 1.72 -23.45 8.79
N PRO A 394 2.95 -23.99 8.58
CA PRO A 394 3.88 -23.48 7.57
C PRO A 394 3.27 -23.33 6.17
N GLN A 395 2.39 -24.28 5.77
CA GLN A 395 1.75 -24.27 4.45
C GLN A 395 0.74 -23.13 4.27
N THR A 396 0.20 -22.56 5.36
CA THR A 396 -0.80 -21.48 5.32
C THR A 396 -0.21 -20.09 5.51
N VAL A 397 1.07 -19.99 5.88
CA VAL A 397 1.75 -18.69 6.13
C VAL A 397 1.73 -17.80 4.87
N GLY A 398 2.11 -18.34 3.71
CA GLY A 398 2.14 -17.58 2.45
C GLY A 398 0.79 -16.94 2.09
N PRO A 399 -0.30 -17.73 1.98
CA PRO A 399 -1.64 -17.19 1.75
C PRO A 399 -2.11 -16.17 2.78
N LEU A 400 -1.80 -16.36 4.07
CA LEU A 400 -2.16 -15.43 5.15
C LEU A 400 -1.43 -14.09 5.00
N THR A 401 -0.12 -14.12 4.75
CA THR A 401 0.69 -12.92 4.54
C THR A 401 0.26 -12.16 3.29
N ALA A 402 -0.01 -12.86 2.19
CA ALA A 402 -0.53 -12.25 0.98
C ALA A 402 -1.88 -11.57 1.21
N THR A 403 -2.81 -12.23 1.93
CA THR A 403 -4.11 -11.64 2.28
C THR A 403 -3.95 -10.41 3.18
N SER A 404 -2.97 -10.38 4.09
CA SER A 404 -2.71 -9.20 4.93
C SER A 404 -2.25 -7.99 4.11
N LEU A 405 -1.38 -8.23 3.13
CA LEU A 405 -0.91 -7.18 2.23
C LEU A 405 -2.05 -6.62 1.37
N VAL A 406 -2.89 -7.50 0.82
CA VAL A 406 -4.10 -7.10 0.08
C VAL A 406 -5.06 -6.30 0.95
N SER A 407 -5.29 -6.72 2.20
CA SER A 407 -6.16 -6.01 3.14
C SER A 407 -5.67 -4.58 3.37
N GLN A 408 -4.37 -4.38 3.63
CA GLN A 408 -3.80 -3.04 3.78
C GLN A 408 -3.90 -2.22 2.50
N THR A 409 -3.55 -2.81 1.35
CA THR A 409 -3.50 -2.12 0.06
C THR A 409 -4.89 -1.70 -0.43
N LEU A 410 -5.91 -2.55 -0.27
CA LEU A 410 -7.30 -2.21 -0.64
C LEU A 410 -7.97 -1.27 0.37
N GLY A 411 -7.55 -1.34 1.64
CA GLY A 411 -8.02 -0.41 2.67
C GLY A 411 -7.70 1.05 2.35
N GLY A 412 -6.51 1.29 1.77
CA GLY A 412 -6.04 2.63 1.42
C GLY A 412 -7.01 3.44 0.56
N PRO A 413 -7.34 2.99 -0.65
CA PRO A 413 -8.30 3.67 -1.54
C PRO A 413 -9.68 3.88 -0.93
N LEU A 414 -10.21 2.89 -0.21
CA LEU A 414 -11.51 2.99 0.47
C LEU A 414 -11.50 4.09 1.53
N GLY A 415 -10.46 4.10 2.37
CA GLY A 415 -10.31 5.11 3.42
C GLY A 415 -10.08 6.51 2.84
N LEU A 416 -9.20 6.62 1.83
CA LEU A 416 -8.95 7.89 1.17
C LEU A 416 -10.23 8.46 0.57
N ALA A 417 -11.01 7.65 -0.17
CA ALA A 417 -12.25 8.10 -0.78
C ALA A 417 -13.25 8.62 0.26
N ALA A 418 -13.46 7.89 1.36
CA ALA A 418 -14.36 8.30 2.43
C ALA A 418 -13.91 9.61 3.11
N VAL A 419 -12.61 9.73 3.39
CA VAL A 419 -12.03 10.88 4.08
C VAL A 419 -12.01 12.13 3.17
N MET A 420 -11.69 11.95 1.86
CA MET A 420 -11.76 13.04 0.89
C MET A 420 -13.19 13.54 0.66
N ALA A 421 -14.18 12.63 0.55
CA ALA A 421 -15.58 13.00 0.44
C ALA A 421 -16.04 13.86 1.63
N ALA A 422 -15.64 13.50 2.84
CA ALA A 422 -15.97 14.27 4.03
C ALA A 422 -15.28 15.64 4.06
N ALA A 423 -14.02 15.72 3.62
CA ALA A 423 -13.32 16.99 3.47
C ALA A 423 -14.06 17.90 2.47
N GLU A 424 -14.42 17.35 1.32
CA GLU A 424 -15.17 18.08 0.28
C GLU A 424 -16.54 18.55 0.77
N MET A 425 -17.33 17.68 1.39
CA MET A 425 -18.62 18.03 1.97
C MET A 425 -18.52 19.20 2.95
N LYS A 426 -17.51 19.19 3.81
CA LYS A 426 -17.29 20.28 4.77
C LYS A 426 -16.88 21.57 4.06
N THR A 427 -15.94 21.51 3.12
CA THR A 427 -15.50 22.67 2.35
C THR A 427 -16.66 23.27 1.54
N ARG A 428 -17.46 22.44 0.84
CA ARG A 428 -18.67 22.87 0.13
C ARG A 428 -19.70 23.51 1.06
N SER A 429 -19.86 23.00 2.28
CA SER A 429 -20.80 23.59 3.25
C SER A 429 -20.42 25.01 3.68
N ILE A 430 -19.14 25.38 3.57
CA ILE A 430 -18.64 26.71 3.89
C ILE A 430 -18.70 27.64 2.68
N LEU A 431 -18.24 27.17 1.51
CA LEU A 431 -18.07 27.98 0.31
C LEU A 431 -19.33 28.02 -0.59
N GLY A 432 -20.28 27.08 -0.37
CA GLY A 432 -21.50 27.01 -1.18
C GLY A 432 -21.21 26.80 -2.67
N PRO A 433 -22.00 27.44 -3.56
CA PRO A 433 -21.84 27.30 -5.01
C PRO A 433 -20.51 27.81 -5.55
N ALA A 434 -19.80 28.66 -4.82
CA ALA A 434 -18.50 29.17 -5.23
C ALA A 434 -17.42 28.07 -5.29
N PHE A 435 -17.63 26.92 -4.62
CA PHE A 435 -16.68 25.81 -4.60
C PHE A 435 -16.28 25.33 -6.01
N ASP A 436 -17.25 25.22 -6.93
CA ASP A 436 -17.01 24.64 -8.27
C ASP A 436 -16.26 25.61 -9.21
N SER A 437 -16.13 26.88 -8.84
CA SER A 437 -15.46 27.93 -9.63
C SER A 437 -14.09 28.37 -9.07
N ILE A 438 -13.57 27.68 -8.06
CA ILE A 438 -12.35 28.09 -7.36
C ILE A 438 -11.10 27.78 -8.20
N ASN A 439 -10.25 28.80 -8.37
CA ASN A 439 -8.91 28.59 -8.89
C ASN A 439 -7.97 28.10 -7.78
N ARG A 440 -7.54 26.85 -7.88
CA ARG A 440 -6.64 26.20 -6.90
C ARG A 440 -5.21 26.75 -6.89
N GLU A 441 -4.80 27.46 -7.95
CA GLU A 441 -3.47 28.09 -8.00
C GLU A 441 -3.34 29.31 -7.10
N ALA A 442 -4.46 30.02 -6.89
CA ALA A 442 -4.49 31.28 -6.17
C ALA A 442 -5.67 31.33 -5.19
N LEU A 443 -5.60 30.52 -4.14
CA LEU A 443 -6.61 30.52 -3.08
C LEU A 443 -6.56 31.81 -2.27
N THR A 444 -7.72 32.44 -2.09
CA THR A 444 -7.89 33.55 -1.15
C THR A 444 -7.74 33.05 0.29
N GLN A 445 -7.54 33.97 1.24
CA GLN A 445 -7.42 33.59 2.65
C GLN A 445 -8.68 32.88 3.17
N GLU A 446 -9.87 33.33 2.76
CA GLU A 446 -11.15 32.72 3.10
C GLU A 446 -11.26 31.29 2.54
N GLN A 447 -10.83 31.09 1.28
CA GLN A 447 -10.79 29.77 0.66
C GLN A 447 -9.82 28.83 1.35
N LYS A 448 -8.60 29.31 1.73
CA LYS A 448 -7.65 28.54 2.52
C LYS A 448 -8.23 28.09 3.85
N ALA A 449 -8.91 28.98 4.56
CA ALA A 449 -9.62 28.65 5.80
C ALA A 449 -10.69 27.57 5.58
N ALA A 450 -11.49 27.67 4.52
CA ALA A 450 -12.51 26.67 4.18
C ALA A 450 -11.91 25.31 3.83
N PHE A 451 -10.86 25.25 3.01
CA PHE A 451 -10.14 24.01 2.72
C PHE A 451 -9.45 23.44 3.96
N GLY A 452 -8.83 24.30 4.77
CA GLY A 452 -8.26 23.94 6.07
C GLY A 452 -9.29 23.25 6.95
N ALA A 453 -10.46 23.85 7.12
CA ALA A 453 -11.57 23.29 7.87
C ALA A 453 -12.09 21.95 7.28
N GLY A 454 -12.08 21.80 5.96
CA GLY A 454 -12.41 20.54 5.29
C GLY A 454 -11.42 19.44 5.63
N TYR A 455 -10.12 19.69 5.44
CA TYR A 455 -9.07 18.72 5.73
C TYR A 455 -9.00 18.35 7.21
N THR A 456 -9.08 19.32 8.13
CA THR A 456 -9.01 19.03 9.56
C THR A 456 -10.26 18.32 10.07
N ASN A 457 -11.46 18.69 9.59
CA ASN A 457 -12.68 17.94 9.92
C ASN A 457 -12.62 16.48 9.47
N SER A 458 -12.00 16.20 8.33
CA SER A 458 -11.86 14.82 7.83
C SER A 458 -10.93 13.96 8.71
N LEU A 459 -10.02 14.57 9.49
CA LEU A 459 -9.20 13.85 10.48
C LEU A 459 -10.03 13.30 11.64
N LEU A 460 -11.22 13.86 11.92
CA LEU A 460 -12.15 13.28 12.90
C LEU A 460 -12.69 11.93 12.42
N ILE A 461 -12.89 11.75 11.11
CA ILE A 461 -13.25 10.43 10.56
C ILE A 461 -12.10 9.46 10.76
N CYS A 462 -10.86 9.90 10.54
CA CYS A 462 -9.68 9.09 10.85
C CYS A 462 -9.64 8.70 12.33
N ALA A 463 -10.01 9.60 13.25
CA ALA A 463 -10.12 9.30 14.68
C ALA A 463 -11.19 8.22 14.97
N VAL A 464 -12.34 8.29 14.29
CA VAL A 464 -13.40 7.25 14.40
C VAL A 464 -12.90 5.89 13.89
N LEU A 465 -12.22 5.86 12.75
CA LEU A 465 -11.64 4.62 12.21
C LEU A 465 -10.56 4.06 13.15
N ALA A 466 -9.74 4.92 13.75
CA ALA A 466 -8.75 4.51 14.76
C ALA A 466 -9.43 3.97 16.03
N ALA A 467 -10.52 4.59 16.50
CA ALA A 467 -11.31 4.09 17.62
C ALA A 467 -11.95 2.72 17.31
N ALA A 468 -12.37 2.48 16.06
CA ALA A 468 -12.82 1.17 15.62
C ALA A 468 -11.72 0.11 15.72
N ILE A 469 -10.46 0.44 15.37
CA ILE A 469 -9.31 -0.47 15.58
C ILE A 469 -9.16 -0.81 17.07
N VAL A 470 -9.27 0.17 17.96
CA VAL A 470 -9.21 -0.05 19.42
C VAL A 470 -10.28 -1.04 19.86
N LEU A 471 -11.53 -0.76 19.50
CA LEU A 471 -12.68 -1.58 19.90
C LEU A 471 -12.55 -3.02 19.38
N ILE A 472 -12.25 -3.20 18.09
CA ILE A 472 -12.08 -4.51 17.47
C ILE A 472 -10.90 -5.26 18.10
N SER A 473 -9.79 -4.58 18.36
CA SER A 473 -8.60 -5.19 18.96
C SER A 473 -8.89 -5.72 20.36
N ILE A 474 -9.55 -4.95 21.22
CA ILE A 474 -9.86 -5.35 22.59
C ILE A 474 -10.89 -6.50 22.62
N THR A 475 -11.92 -6.42 21.79
CA THR A 475 -13.07 -7.36 21.86
C THR A 475 -12.83 -8.66 21.11
N LEU A 476 -12.19 -8.62 19.94
CA LEU A 476 -12.15 -9.74 19.01
C LEU A 476 -10.74 -10.35 18.84
N VAL A 477 -9.64 -9.60 19.04
CA VAL A 477 -8.28 -10.14 18.88
C VAL A 477 -7.87 -10.84 20.18
N ARG A 478 -7.79 -12.18 20.14
CA ARG A 478 -7.50 -13.02 21.33
C ARG A 478 -6.19 -13.78 21.25
N PHE A 479 -5.31 -13.42 20.32
CA PHE A 479 -3.99 -14.04 20.21
C PHE A 479 -3.10 -13.68 21.41
N THR A 480 -2.25 -14.64 21.80
CA THR A 480 -1.27 -14.52 22.88
C THR A 480 0.13 -14.31 22.31
N PRO A 481 1.12 -13.88 23.13
CA PRO A 481 2.53 -13.86 22.71
C PRO A 481 3.05 -15.26 22.31
N ALA A 482 2.54 -16.32 22.92
CA ALA A 482 2.90 -17.70 22.57
C ALA A 482 2.45 -18.06 21.15
N ASP A 483 1.22 -17.68 20.76
CA ASP A 483 0.69 -17.91 19.41
C ASP A 483 1.54 -17.18 18.35
N ILE A 484 2.00 -15.96 18.67
CA ILE A 484 2.91 -15.21 17.80
C ILE A 484 4.26 -15.90 17.67
N ALA A 485 4.82 -16.39 18.78
CA ALA A 485 6.10 -17.09 18.77
C ALA A 485 6.02 -18.38 17.93
N GLU A 486 4.91 -19.11 18.02
CA GLU A 486 4.62 -20.28 17.19
C GLU A 486 4.48 -19.90 15.72
N GLY A 487 3.73 -18.85 15.40
CA GLY A 487 3.59 -18.32 14.04
C GLY A 487 4.92 -17.90 13.43
N LYS A 488 5.79 -17.20 14.18
CA LYS A 488 7.16 -16.86 13.75
C LYS A 488 8.02 -18.11 13.49
N LYS A 489 7.85 -19.18 14.27
CA LYS A 489 8.53 -20.46 13.99
C LYS A 489 8.01 -21.10 12.69
N ALA A 490 6.68 -21.13 12.50
CA ALA A 490 6.08 -21.63 11.28
C ALA A 490 6.51 -20.84 10.03
N GLU A 491 6.61 -19.52 10.15
CA GLU A 491 7.11 -18.65 9.10
C GLU A 491 8.58 -18.95 8.75
N LYS A 492 9.45 -19.12 9.76
CA LYS A 492 10.84 -19.54 9.56
C LYS A 492 10.93 -20.89 8.87
N VAL A 493 10.09 -21.88 9.27
CA VAL A 493 10.03 -23.18 8.63
C VAL A 493 9.55 -23.08 7.18
N ALA A 494 8.50 -22.29 6.91
CA ALA A 494 8.02 -22.04 5.56
C ALA A 494 9.08 -21.39 4.68
N GLN A 495 9.84 -20.43 5.23
CA GLN A 495 10.95 -19.77 4.53
C GLN A 495 12.17 -20.67 4.34
N SER A 496 12.40 -21.65 5.21
CA SER A 496 13.52 -22.58 5.13
C SER A 496 13.22 -23.84 4.32
N ALA A 497 11.94 -24.14 4.06
CA ALA A 497 11.57 -25.29 3.23
C ALA A 497 12.15 -25.15 1.81
N PRO A 498 12.72 -26.22 1.22
CA PRO A 498 13.05 -26.23 -0.19
C PRO A 498 11.77 -25.94 -0.99
N ALA A 499 11.90 -25.24 -2.11
CA ALA A 499 10.77 -25.08 -3.03
C ALA A 499 10.30 -26.50 -3.38
N ALA A 500 9.03 -26.81 -3.11
CA ALA A 500 8.47 -28.10 -3.45
C ALA A 500 8.66 -28.31 -4.96
N ASP A 501 9.30 -29.40 -5.31
CA ASP A 501 9.57 -29.85 -6.67
C ASP A 501 8.25 -30.10 -7.47
#